data_e4cb4df50cd0d7cba7bed0bbdd618bdb
#
_entry.id   e4cb4df50cd0d7cba7bed0bbdd618bdb
#
_cell.length_a   1.000
_cell.length_b   1.000
_cell.length_c   1.000
_cell.angle_alpha   90.00
_cell.angle_beta   90.00
_cell.angle_gamma   90.00
#
_symmetry.space_group_name_H-M   'P 1'
#
loop_
_entity.id
_entity.type
_entity.pdbx_description
1 polymer ?
#
loop_
_entity_poly.entity_id
_entity_poly.type
_entity_poly.pdbx_seq_one_letter_code
_entity_poly.pdbx_strand_id
1 'polypeptide(L)'
;MKGWQRWLTFTLAMLLAWTPLCASHAQETTDSFCLRMALTVETNAASEAMHALGVHLDGEEQRTLDAMIALLNAAEVRIQLGLTGEQLRVSLVMSEIELLYLQEDVYQGTRYVTTNLMPGVALTVPQREVWDVAQALWRMDWSGLGQALKSDVEQWALSLDGQYEEGMFLGYAIPAASARTSYSLDDRDLAVLVDAWTNTLLTRTDAAAVADAMYGEGYWNAWLSMVQDFNRQVSWENQYGYDVSVLRDATGEPVGTIISGNLRESQERPWQLSVGWSGQDVDMLATLPQEGEDMLLRYTLSQDQQDGAQTISQRMHLLSAEAGESYDSAAEGAAYALLMEGETRFSTEDTLWQAYHQGNASLRAEGLELRLHQIGEGWLDLQTLSAEGITQTYLGEDTLLCEHTLSGQVQEAAAVPDFTQMTAFPLESAPYQNEVYDALQQGLDQLTVRIFKAIPPECIDIITQMVMELP
;
A
#
# COMPACT_ATOMS: atom_id res chain seq x y z
N MET A 1 10.70 -3.42 0.23
CA MET A 1 9.37 -3.54 0.85
C MET A 1 8.28 -2.64 0.24
N LYS A 2 8.55 -1.42 -0.25
CA LYS A 2 7.51 -0.53 -0.84
C LYS A 2 7.01 -0.95 -2.25
N GLY A 3 7.79 -1.66 -3.05
CA GLY A 3 7.35 -2.17 -4.35
C GLY A 3 6.22 -3.19 -4.23
N TRP A 4 6.31 -4.07 -3.24
CA TRP A 4 5.30 -5.09 -2.96
C TRP A 4 3.96 -4.49 -2.52
N GLN A 5 3.99 -3.43 -1.71
CA GLN A 5 2.77 -2.71 -1.31
C GLN A 5 2.08 -2.04 -2.50
N ARG A 6 2.84 -1.53 -3.48
CA ARG A 6 2.27 -0.89 -4.69
C ARG A 6 1.64 -1.93 -5.63
N TRP A 7 2.28 -3.10 -5.77
CA TRP A 7 1.69 -4.22 -6.50
C TRP A 7 0.42 -4.72 -5.82
N LEU A 8 0.45 -4.85 -4.51
CA LEU A 8 -0.74 -5.22 -3.72
C LEU A 8 -1.84 -4.16 -3.87
N THR A 9 -1.49 -2.88 -3.87
CA THR A 9 -2.43 -1.77 -4.08
C THR A 9 -2.98 -1.76 -5.52
N PHE A 10 -2.14 -2.02 -6.53
CA PHE A 10 -2.57 -2.15 -7.92
C PHE A 10 -3.46 -3.37 -8.12
N THR A 11 -3.07 -4.52 -7.57
CA THR A 11 -3.87 -5.76 -7.60
C THR A 11 -5.17 -5.58 -6.82
N LEU A 12 -5.14 -4.91 -5.67
CA LEU A 12 -6.32 -4.59 -4.89
C LEU A 12 -7.22 -3.57 -5.60
N ALA A 13 -6.64 -2.55 -6.23
CA ALA A 13 -7.38 -1.58 -7.03
C ALA A 13 -8.00 -2.22 -8.29
N MET A 14 -7.28 -3.13 -8.94
CA MET A 14 -7.82 -3.95 -10.03
C MET A 14 -8.95 -4.86 -9.54
N LEU A 15 -8.78 -5.53 -8.41
CA LEU A 15 -9.81 -6.35 -7.78
C LEU A 15 -11.02 -5.50 -7.38
N LEU A 16 -10.81 -4.31 -6.82
CA LEU A 16 -11.87 -3.38 -6.43
C LEU A 16 -12.60 -2.77 -7.65
N ALA A 17 -11.89 -2.48 -8.74
CA ALA A 17 -12.51 -2.04 -9.99
C ALA A 17 -13.36 -3.15 -10.66
N TRP A 18 -13.08 -4.39 -10.36
CA TRP A 18 -13.76 -5.56 -10.94
C TRP A 18 -15.11 -5.88 -10.32
N THR A 19 -15.26 -5.53 -9.05
CA THR A 19 -16.44 -5.91 -8.28
C THR A 19 -17.79 -5.51 -8.91
N PRO A 20 -18.00 -4.29 -9.45
CA PRO A 20 -19.28 -3.93 -10.04
C PRO A 20 -19.52 -4.55 -11.43
N LEU A 21 -18.45 -4.94 -12.15
CA LEU A 21 -18.58 -5.56 -13.48
C LEU A 21 -18.95 -7.04 -13.39
N CYS A 22 -18.43 -7.75 -12.40
CA CYS A 22 -18.84 -9.14 -12.14
C CYS A 22 -20.33 -9.24 -11.75
N ALA A 23 -20.82 -8.31 -10.94
CA ALA A 23 -22.23 -8.29 -10.53
C ALA A 23 -23.22 -8.07 -11.69
N SER A 24 -22.79 -7.43 -12.79
CA SER A 24 -23.65 -7.22 -13.97
C SER A 24 -23.76 -8.45 -14.88
N HIS A 25 -22.88 -9.43 -14.74
CA HIS A 25 -22.85 -10.67 -15.54
C HIS A 25 -23.26 -11.92 -14.75
N ALA A 26 -23.57 -11.78 -13.46
CA ALA A 26 -24.00 -12.89 -12.61
C ALA A 26 -25.44 -13.34 -12.95
N GLN A 27 -25.55 -14.18 -13.95
CA GLN A 27 -26.60 -15.22 -13.98
C GLN A 27 -26.13 -16.34 -13.05
N GLU A 28 -27.04 -16.96 -12.27
CA GLU A 28 -26.85 -18.09 -11.33
C GLU A 28 -25.68 -19.04 -11.71
N THR A 29 -24.44 -18.61 -11.60
CA THR A 29 -23.27 -19.40 -11.97
C THR A 29 -22.55 -19.82 -10.71
N THR A 30 -22.19 -21.09 -10.63
CA THR A 30 -21.28 -21.65 -9.62
C THR A 30 -19.82 -21.31 -9.93
N ASP A 31 -19.58 -20.28 -10.74
CA ASP A 31 -18.25 -19.92 -11.22
C ASP A 31 -17.60 -18.86 -10.31
N SER A 32 -16.29 -18.88 -10.24
CA SER A 32 -15.46 -17.90 -9.54
C SER A 32 -14.38 -17.37 -10.48
N PHE A 33 -13.97 -16.13 -10.25
CA PHE A 33 -12.72 -15.62 -10.78
C PHE A 33 -11.58 -16.02 -9.86
N CYS A 34 -10.57 -16.71 -10.38
CA CYS A 34 -9.38 -17.11 -9.64
C CYS A 34 -8.16 -16.33 -10.11
N LEU A 35 -7.57 -15.57 -9.18
CA LEU A 35 -6.30 -14.89 -9.36
C LEU A 35 -5.21 -15.73 -8.69
N ARG A 36 -4.12 -16.01 -9.41
CA ARG A 36 -2.94 -16.71 -8.93
C ARG A 36 -1.75 -15.78 -8.97
N MET A 37 -0.97 -15.78 -7.90
CA MET A 37 0.25 -14.96 -7.78
C MET A 37 1.39 -15.85 -7.32
N ALA A 38 2.48 -15.86 -8.08
CA ALA A 38 3.69 -16.58 -7.73
C ALA A 38 4.91 -15.67 -7.82
N LEU A 39 5.93 -16.00 -7.03
CA LEU A 39 7.24 -15.35 -7.05
C LEU A 39 8.29 -16.41 -7.32
N THR A 40 9.13 -16.18 -8.32
CA THR A 40 10.32 -16.97 -8.59
C THR A 40 11.56 -16.13 -8.36
N VAL A 41 12.48 -16.61 -7.54
CA VAL A 41 13.75 -15.95 -7.21
C VAL A 41 14.91 -16.79 -7.74
N GLU A 42 15.85 -16.15 -8.42
CA GLU A 42 17.07 -16.78 -8.94
C GLU A 42 18.15 -16.82 -7.84
N THR A 43 18.52 -18.01 -7.42
CA THR A 43 19.43 -18.22 -6.27
C THR A 43 20.80 -17.56 -6.44
N ASN A 44 21.39 -17.67 -7.62
CA ASN A 44 22.70 -17.06 -7.88
C ASN A 44 22.62 -15.53 -7.82
N ALA A 45 21.60 -14.94 -8.42
CA ALA A 45 21.39 -13.50 -8.41
C ALA A 45 21.09 -12.97 -7.00
N ALA A 46 20.36 -13.74 -6.18
CA ALA A 46 20.14 -13.38 -4.79
C ALA A 46 21.45 -13.36 -3.99
N SER A 47 22.33 -14.33 -4.19
CA SER A 47 23.64 -14.37 -3.56
C SER A 47 24.52 -13.19 -4.02
N GLU A 48 24.51 -12.85 -5.32
CA GLU A 48 25.20 -11.67 -5.85
C GLU A 48 24.67 -10.37 -5.24
N ALA A 49 23.34 -10.25 -5.05
CA ALA A 49 22.73 -9.09 -4.42
C ALA A 49 23.19 -8.94 -2.95
N MET A 50 23.25 -10.05 -2.20
CA MET A 50 23.80 -10.05 -0.83
C MET A 50 25.26 -9.62 -0.81
N HIS A 51 26.09 -10.12 -1.73
CA HIS A 51 27.48 -9.71 -1.88
C HIS A 51 27.61 -8.21 -2.20
N ALA A 52 26.78 -7.68 -3.10
CA ALA A 52 26.74 -6.24 -3.43
C ALA A 52 26.40 -5.36 -2.20
N LEU A 53 25.67 -5.90 -1.23
CA LEU A 53 25.37 -5.26 0.05
C LEU A 53 26.44 -5.52 1.13
N GLY A 54 27.59 -6.13 0.76
CA GLY A 54 28.68 -6.43 1.69
C GLY A 54 28.42 -7.60 2.62
N VAL A 55 27.36 -8.39 2.39
CA VAL A 55 27.04 -9.58 3.17
C VAL A 55 27.75 -10.76 2.55
N HIS A 56 28.68 -11.36 3.29
CA HIS A 56 29.41 -12.57 2.86
C HIS A 56 28.84 -13.77 3.60
N LEU A 57 28.06 -14.57 2.88
CA LEU A 57 27.47 -15.78 3.42
C LEU A 57 28.51 -16.89 3.53
N ASP A 58 28.53 -17.58 4.66
CA ASP A 58 29.27 -18.84 4.77
C ASP A 58 28.50 -20.02 4.13
N GLY A 59 29.07 -21.22 4.16
CA GLY A 59 28.46 -22.37 3.47
C GLY A 59 27.17 -22.88 4.14
N GLU A 60 26.87 -22.52 5.38
CA GLU A 60 25.64 -22.86 6.09
C GLU A 60 24.58 -21.82 5.82
N GLU A 61 24.94 -20.53 5.89
CA GLU A 61 24.08 -19.41 5.55
C GLU A 61 23.64 -19.46 4.06
N GLN A 62 24.54 -19.83 3.16
CA GLN A 62 24.20 -20.03 1.75
C GLN A 62 23.17 -21.13 1.56
N ARG A 63 23.34 -22.30 2.22
CA ARG A 63 22.34 -23.38 2.16
C ARG A 63 21.00 -22.96 2.72
N THR A 64 20.99 -22.15 3.77
CA THR A 64 19.76 -21.59 4.36
C THR A 64 19.06 -20.65 3.37
N LEU A 65 19.81 -19.77 2.73
CA LEU A 65 19.28 -18.89 1.67
C LEU A 65 18.70 -19.69 0.50
N ASP A 66 19.43 -20.69 0.00
CA ASP A 66 18.97 -21.56 -1.09
C ASP A 66 17.66 -22.27 -0.74
N ALA A 67 17.54 -22.78 0.49
CA ALA A 67 16.32 -23.42 0.96
C ALA A 67 15.16 -22.44 1.11
N MET A 68 15.40 -21.22 1.61
CA MET A 68 14.39 -20.19 1.69
C MET A 68 13.88 -19.80 0.30
N ILE A 69 14.77 -19.66 -0.66
CA ILE A 69 14.42 -19.37 -2.06
C ILE A 69 13.61 -20.52 -2.66
N ALA A 70 14.01 -21.76 -2.45
CA ALA A 70 13.25 -22.93 -2.93
C ALA A 70 11.84 -22.99 -2.35
N LEU A 71 11.66 -22.62 -1.08
CA LEU A 71 10.33 -22.50 -0.47
C LEU A 71 9.49 -21.38 -1.09
N LEU A 72 10.09 -20.22 -1.32
CA LEU A 72 9.40 -19.10 -1.98
C LEU A 72 8.97 -19.46 -3.39
N ASN A 73 9.85 -20.10 -4.15
CA ASN A 73 9.61 -20.52 -5.54
C ASN A 73 8.51 -21.62 -5.64
N ALA A 74 8.33 -22.41 -4.58
CA ALA A 74 7.30 -23.43 -4.51
C ALA A 74 5.93 -22.87 -4.07
N ALA A 75 5.88 -21.64 -3.60
CA ALA A 75 4.69 -21.03 -3.01
C ALA A 75 3.88 -20.21 -4.04
N GLU A 76 2.56 -20.33 -3.97
CA GLU A 76 1.59 -19.57 -4.77
C GLU A 76 0.45 -19.10 -3.86
N VAL A 77 0.03 -17.86 -4.04
CA VAL A 77 -1.19 -17.33 -3.41
C VAL A 77 -2.31 -17.35 -4.44
N ARG A 78 -3.45 -17.92 -4.05
CA ARG A 78 -4.67 -17.96 -4.88
C ARG A 78 -5.76 -17.18 -4.19
N ILE A 79 -6.43 -16.32 -4.95
CA ILE A 79 -7.60 -15.56 -4.52
C ILE A 79 -8.75 -15.92 -5.44
N GLN A 80 -9.80 -16.51 -4.89
CA GLN A 80 -11.02 -16.88 -5.63
C GLN A 80 -12.18 -16.00 -5.19
N LEU A 81 -12.83 -15.37 -6.14
CA LEU A 81 -14.00 -14.52 -5.94
C LEU A 81 -15.19 -15.15 -6.65
N GLY A 82 -16.19 -15.58 -5.90
CA GLY A 82 -17.45 -16.05 -6.49
C GLY A 82 -18.11 -14.93 -7.30
N LEU A 83 -18.52 -15.23 -8.53
CA LEU A 83 -19.14 -14.22 -9.42
C LEU A 83 -20.48 -13.70 -8.88
N THR A 84 -21.11 -14.42 -7.97
CA THR A 84 -22.31 -13.96 -7.24
C THR A 84 -22.01 -13.00 -6.11
N GLY A 85 -20.73 -12.84 -5.72
CA GLY A 85 -20.31 -12.03 -4.58
C GLY A 85 -20.52 -12.69 -3.21
N GLU A 86 -20.96 -13.96 -3.18
CA GLU A 86 -21.28 -14.68 -1.94
C GLU A 86 -20.10 -15.51 -1.40
N GLN A 87 -19.02 -15.61 -2.17
CA GLN A 87 -17.84 -16.38 -1.80
C GLN A 87 -16.54 -15.60 -2.04
N LEU A 88 -15.67 -15.66 -1.06
CA LEU A 88 -14.26 -15.24 -1.17
C LEU A 88 -13.39 -16.35 -0.58
N ARG A 89 -12.35 -16.80 -1.29
CA ARG A 89 -11.37 -17.72 -0.78
C ARG A 89 -9.97 -17.21 -1.05
N VAL A 90 -9.14 -17.18 -0.02
CA VAL A 90 -7.70 -16.91 -0.14
C VAL A 90 -6.96 -18.15 0.32
N SER A 91 -6.05 -18.65 -0.49
CA SER A 91 -5.27 -19.83 -0.15
C SER A 91 -3.79 -19.66 -0.45
N LEU A 92 -2.97 -20.30 0.39
CA LEU A 92 -1.53 -20.50 0.19
C LEU A 92 -1.32 -21.93 -0.28
N VAL A 93 -0.76 -22.07 -1.46
CA VAL A 93 -0.46 -23.35 -2.09
C VAL A 93 1.05 -23.49 -2.21
N MET A 94 1.59 -24.67 -1.95
CA MET A 94 3.00 -25.00 -2.15
C MET A 94 3.12 -26.36 -2.81
N SER A 95 3.86 -26.44 -3.92
CA SER A 95 4.01 -27.67 -4.71
C SER A 95 2.65 -28.36 -4.98
N GLU A 96 1.65 -27.59 -5.41
CA GLU A 96 0.25 -28.01 -5.66
C GLU A 96 -0.54 -28.49 -4.43
N ILE A 97 0.04 -28.38 -3.23
CA ILE A 97 -0.64 -28.74 -1.97
C ILE A 97 -1.13 -27.44 -1.31
N GLU A 98 -2.43 -27.34 -1.08
CA GLU A 98 -3.01 -26.24 -0.34
C GLU A 98 -2.64 -26.35 1.15
N LEU A 99 -1.74 -25.47 1.58
CA LEU A 99 -1.29 -25.43 2.98
C LEU A 99 -2.34 -24.81 3.88
N LEU A 100 -2.78 -23.62 3.50
CA LEU A 100 -3.71 -22.81 4.25
C LEU A 100 -4.79 -22.26 3.30
N TYR A 101 -5.99 -22.16 3.81
CA TYR A 101 -7.01 -21.32 3.20
C TYR A 101 -7.85 -20.61 4.27
N LEU A 102 -8.40 -19.48 3.87
CA LEU A 102 -9.47 -18.77 4.53
C LEU A 102 -10.58 -18.62 3.49
N GLN A 103 -11.77 -19.10 3.81
CA GLN A 103 -12.92 -19.05 2.93
C GLN A 103 -14.09 -18.39 3.65
N GLU A 104 -14.69 -17.44 2.99
CA GLU A 104 -15.90 -16.76 3.41
C GLU A 104 -17.03 -17.14 2.49
N ASP A 105 -18.15 -17.55 3.06
CA ASP A 105 -19.36 -17.93 2.37
C ASP A 105 -20.59 -17.30 3.02
N VAL A 106 -21.61 -16.98 2.21
CA VAL A 106 -22.93 -16.58 2.68
C VAL A 106 -23.88 -17.78 2.60
N TYR A 107 -24.37 -18.23 3.73
CA TYR A 107 -25.32 -19.34 3.80
C TYR A 107 -26.57 -18.94 4.62
N GLN A 108 -27.74 -18.99 4.01
CA GLN A 108 -29.04 -18.59 4.61
C GLN A 108 -29.00 -17.18 5.22
N GLY A 109 -28.32 -16.25 4.55
CA GLY A 109 -28.21 -14.87 5.01
C GLY A 109 -27.22 -14.65 6.17
N THR A 110 -26.52 -15.70 6.61
CA THR A 110 -25.45 -15.62 7.61
C THR A 110 -24.12 -15.80 6.90
N ARG A 111 -23.15 -14.99 7.28
CA ARG A 111 -21.80 -15.03 6.76
C ARG A 111 -20.93 -15.90 7.65
N TYR A 112 -20.24 -16.85 7.05
CA TYR A 112 -19.35 -17.80 7.71
C TYR A 112 -17.93 -17.68 7.17
N VAL A 113 -16.98 -17.72 8.07
CA VAL A 113 -15.56 -17.84 7.74
C VAL A 113 -15.09 -19.21 8.18
N THR A 114 -14.49 -19.96 7.26
CA THR A 114 -13.91 -21.27 7.49
C THR A 114 -12.44 -21.29 7.12
N THR A 115 -11.67 -22.17 7.76
CA THR A 115 -10.27 -22.38 7.45
C THR A 115 -9.90 -23.83 7.73
N ASN A 116 -8.91 -24.34 7.01
CA ASN A 116 -8.36 -25.66 7.31
C ASN A 116 -7.49 -25.70 8.58
N LEU A 117 -7.28 -24.55 9.24
CA LEU A 117 -6.70 -24.49 10.58
C LEU A 117 -7.70 -24.81 11.68
N MET A 118 -9.00 -24.74 11.41
CA MET A 118 -10.06 -25.05 12.38
C MET A 118 -11.07 -26.02 11.75
N PRO A 119 -10.68 -27.30 11.54
CA PRO A 119 -11.56 -28.26 10.90
C PRO A 119 -12.84 -28.50 11.73
N GLY A 120 -14.00 -28.45 11.07
CA GLY A 120 -15.29 -28.65 11.73
C GLY A 120 -15.83 -27.42 12.47
N VAL A 121 -15.11 -26.31 12.47
CA VAL A 121 -15.53 -25.02 13.07
C VAL A 121 -15.75 -23.99 11.98
N ALA A 122 -16.83 -23.23 12.11
CA ALA A 122 -17.12 -22.04 11.29
C ALA A 122 -17.25 -20.83 12.22
N LEU A 123 -16.70 -19.70 11.82
CA LEU A 123 -16.86 -18.44 12.54
C LEU A 123 -17.96 -17.63 11.86
N THR A 124 -18.97 -17.20 12.61
CA THR A 124 -19.95 -16.26 12.09
C THR A 124 -19.40 -14.84 12.25
N VAL A 125 -19.41 -14.10 11.18
CA VAL A 125 -19.00 -12.70 11.15
C VAL A 125 -20.23 -11.81 10.97
N PRO A 126 -20.21 -10.57 11.52
CA PRO A 126 -21.28 -9.60 11.25
C PRO A 126 -21.49 -9.47 9.74
N GLN A 127 -22.74 -9.27 9.34
CA GLN A 127 -23.10 -9.10 7.93
C GLN A 127 -22.40 -7.85 7.36
N ARG A 128 -21.21 -8.04 6.81
CA ARG A 128 -20.46 -7.03 6.10
C ARG A 128 -20.01 -7.66 4.79
N GLU A 129 -20.59 -7.21 3.73
CA GLU A 129 -20.20 -7.73 2.43
C GLU A 129 -18.88 -7.07 2.03
N VAL A 130 -17.86 -7.85 1.66
CA VAL A 130 -16.63 -7.32 1.02
C VAL A 130 -17.03 -6.44 -0.17
N TRP A 131 -18.11 -6.82 -0.83
CA TRP A 131 -18.77 -6.06 -1.89
C TRP A 131 -19.34 -4.73 -1.42
N ASP A 132 -19.82 -4.62 -0.18
CA ASP A 132 -20.33 -3.36 0.37
C ASP A 132 -19.19 -2.35 0.52
N VAL A 133 -18.01 -2.80 0.99
CA VAL A 133 -16.81 -1.97 1.07
C VAL A 133 -16.38 -1.52 -0.32
N ALA A 134 -16.29 -2.46 -1.27
CA ALA A 134 -15.90 -2.16 -2.64
C ALA A 134 -16.91 -1.23 -3.32
N GLN A 135 -18.21 -1.48 -3.16
CA GLN A 135 -19.26 -0.61 -3.68
C GLN A 135 -19.23 0.78 -3.02
N ALA A 136 -19.02 0.84 -1.70
CA ALA A 136 -18.93 2.10 -0.98
C ALA A 136 -17.73 2.93 -1.46
N LEU A 137 -16.55 2.30 -1.61
CA LEU A 137 -15.35 2.93 -2.16
C LEU A 137 -15.56 3.43 -3.59
N TRP A 138 -16.26 2.64 -4.42
CA TRP A 138 -16.57 3.02 -5.79
C TRP A 138 -17.56 4.18 -5.90
N ARG A 139 -18.55 4.20 -5.01
CA ARG A 139 -19.57 5.27 -4.96
C ARG A 139 -19.09 6.54 -4.26
N MET A 140 -17.94 6.48 -3.60
CA MET A 140 -17.39 7.62 -2.89
C MET A 140 -17.03 8.75 -3.87
N ASP A 141 -17.55 9.93 -3.62
CA ASP A 141 -17.20 11.12 -4.38
C ASP A 141 -15.86 11.71 -3.88
N TRP A 142 -14.77 11.10 -4.35
CA TRP A 142 -13.41 11.53 -4.02
C TRP A 142 -13.13 12.97 -4.42
N SER A 143 -13.68 13.40 -5.57
CA SER A 143 -13.51 14.77 -6.05
C SER A 143 -14.22 15.77 -5.15
N GLY A 144 -15.49 15.48 -4.79
CA GLY A 144 -16.24 16.32 -3.88
C GLY A 144 -15.67 16.36 -2.47
N LEU A 145 -15.10 15.22 -1.98
CA LEU A 145 -14.38 15.20 -0.71
C LEU A 145 -13.14 16.11 -0.78
N GLY A 146 -12.31 15.95 -1.82
CA GLY A 146 -11.11 16.77 -2.00
C GLY A 146 -11.43 18.25 -2.09
N GLN A 147 -12.50 18.63 -2.82
CA GLN A 147 -12.94 20.02 -2.92
C GLN A 147 -13.46 20.57 -1.58
N ALA A 148 -14.19 19.78 -0.82
CA ALA A 148 -14.68 20.20 0.49
C ALA A 148 -13.54 20.47 1.47
N LEU A 149 -12.60 19.54 1.60
CA LEU A 149 -11.41 19.72 2.45
C LEU A 149 -10.52 20.89 1.97
N LYS A 150 -10.39 21.08 0.66
CA LYS A 150 -9.69 22.25 0.08
C LYS A 150 -10.39 23.55 0.48
N SER A 151 -11.72 23.60 0.41
CA SER A 151 -12.50 24.78 0.82
C SER A 151 -12.29 25.10 2.30
N ASP A 152 -12.23 24.11 3.18
CA ASP A 152 -11.94 24.32 4.60
C ASP A 152 -10.54 24.92 4.80
N VAL A 153 -9.52 24.41 4.07
CA VAL A 153 -8.17 25.00 4.10
C VAL A 153 -8.18 26.44 3.62
N GLU A 154 -8.89 26.75 2.53
CA GLU A 154 -8.99 28.11 1.99
C GLU A 154 -9.65 29.07 2.98
N GLN A 155 -10.77 28.65 3.62
CA GLN A 155 -11.45 29.45 4.62
C GLN A 155 -10.59 29.64 5.88
N TRP A 156 -9.95 28.60 6.35
CA TRP A 156 -9.00 28.65 7.46
C TRP A 156 -7.84 29.62 7.15
N ALA A 157 -7.22 29.50 5.98
CA ALA A 157 -6.14 30.38 5.55
C ALA A 157 -6.57 31.85 5.47
N LEU A 158 -7.81 32.13 5.06
CA LEU A 158 -8.38 33.49 5.06
C LEU A 158 -8.59 34.05 6.46
N SER A 159 -8.69 33.22 7.49
CA SER A 159 -8.82 33.66 8.90
C SER A 159 -7.48 33.97 9.56
N LEU A 160 -6.36 33.67 8.89
CA LEU A 160 -5.02 33.88 9.40
C LEU A 160 -4.45 35.23 8.96
N ASP A 161 -3.62 35.84 9.78
CA ASP A 161 -2.87 37.05 9.43
C ASP A 161 -1.67 36.68 8.55
N GLY A 162 -1.88 36.70 7.21
CA GLY A 162 -0.83 36.42 6.22
C GLY A 162 -0.09 37.69 5.77
N GLN A 163 1.23 37.57 5.63
CA GLN A 163 2.07 38.62 5.04
C GLN A 163 2.23 38.36 3.54
N TYR A 164 1.66 39.24 2.72
CA TYR A 164 1.76 39.17 1.26
C TYR A 164 3.00 39.91 0.76
N GLU A 165 3.72 39.28 -0.15
CA GLU A 165 4.91 39.84 -0.80
C GLU A 165 4.91 39.51 -2.29
N GLU A 166 5.14 40.52 -3.14
CA GLU A 166 5.35 40.35 -4.57
C GLU A 166 6.83 40.22 -4.88
N GLY A 167 7.18 39.32 -5.80
CA GLY A 167 8.57 39.09 -6.17
C GLY A 167 8.73 37.72 -6.84
N MET A 168 9.91 37.49 -7.42
CA MET A 168 10.24 36.17 -7.95
C MET A 168 10.72 35.27 -6.83
N PHE A 169 9.98 34.22 -6.55
CA PHE A 169 10.32 33.22 -5.53
C PHE A 169 10.70 31.91 -6.24
N LEU A 170 11.91 31.47 -6.00
CA LEU A 170 12.42 30.18 -6.47
C LEU A 170 12.43 29.22 -5.28
N GLY A 171 11.50 28.30 -5.27
CA GLY A 171 11.55 27.16 -4.36
C GLY A 171 12.19 25.98 -5.07
N TYR A 172 12.81 25.07 -4.33
CA TYR A 172 13.55 23.95 -4.91
C TYR A 172 12.60 23.07 -5.71
N ALA A 173 11.52 22.69 -5.43
CA ALA A 173 10.56 21.85 -6.14
C ALA A 173 9.40 22.66 -6.77
N ILE A 174 9.53 23.98 -6.84
CA ILE A 174 8.38 24.84 -7.13
C ILE A 174 8.69 25.69 -8.36
N PRO A 175 7.79 25.77 -9.35
CA PRO A 175 7.92 26.71 -10.46
C PRO A 175 8.12 28.13 -9.94
N ALA A 176 8.78 28.99 -10.74
CA ALA A 176 8.97 30.39 -10.38
C ALA A 176 7.63 31.03 -10.04
N ALA A 177 7.45 31.42 -8.80
CA ALA A 177 6.27 32.12 -8.33
C ALA A 177 6.48 33.63 -8.38
N SER A 178 5.41 34.39 -8.61
CA SER A 178 5.42 35.84 -8.69
C SER A 178 4.93 36.50 -7.40
N ALA A 179 4.35 35.76 -6.49
CA ALA A 179 3.91 36.23 -5.19
C ALA A 179 4.00 35.15 -4.12
N ARG A 180 4.12 35.58 -2.87
CA ARG A 180 4.13 34.71 -1.68
C ARG A 180 3.23 35.28 -0.60
N THR A 181 2.47 34.41 0.06
CA THR A 181 1.79 34.74 1.32
C THR A 181 2.35 33.88 2.42
N SER A 182 2.95 34.50 3.44
CA SER A 182 3.59 33.81 4.57
C SER A 182 2.73 33.92 5.83
N TYR A 183 2.60 32.82 6.54
CA TYR A 183 1.87 32.69 7.79
C TYR A 183 2.80 32.10 8.85
N SER A 184 2.75 32.63 10.06
CA SER A 184 3.39 32.01 11.24
C SER A 184 2.28 31.41 12.11
N LEU A 185 2.25 30.11 12.21
CA LEU A 185 1.17 29.34 12.82
C LEU A 185 1.62 28.70 14.14
N ASP A 186 0.68 28.38 14.99
CA ASP A 186 0.91 27.58 16.18
C ASP A 186 -0.02 26.36 16.22
N ASP A 187 0.12 25.55 17.29
CA ASP A 187 -0.70 24.35 17.47
C ASP A 187 -2.20 24.66 17.53
N ARG A 188 -2.58 25.87 17.99
CA ARG A 188 -3.99 26.28 18.09
C ARG A 188 -4.58 26.58 16.72
N ASP A 189 -3.80 27.19 15.84
CA ASP A 189 -4.22 27.45 14.46
C ASP A 189 -4.50 26.14 13.73
N LEU A 190 -3.66 25.11 13.95
CA LEU A 190 -3.87 23.78 13.41
C LEU A 190 -5.11 23.08 14.02
N ALA A 191 -5.36 23.28 15.31
CA ALA A 191 -6.54 22.73 15.97
C ALA A 191 -7.85 23.21 15.33
N VAL A 192 -7.90 24.49 14.91
CA VAL A 192 -9.04 25.06 14.18
C VAL A 192 -9.26 24.36 12.86
N LEU A 193 -8.19 24.08 12.10
CA LEU A 193 -8.27 23.33 10.84
C LEU A 193 -8.75 21.89 11.04
N VAL A 194 -8.23 21.20 12.08
CA VAL A 194 -8.67 19.84 12.43
C VAL A 194 -10.15 19.81 12.76
N ASP A 195 -10.66 20.78 13.50
CA ASP A 195 -12.10 20.90 13.79
C ASP A 195 -12.93 21.14 12.52
N ALA A 196 -12.48 22.00 11.62
CA ALA A 196 -13.15 22.25 10.34
C ALA A 196 -13.22 20.97 9.50
N TRP A 197 -12.10 20.27 9.30
CA TRP A 197 -12.06 19.01 8.56
C TRP A 197 -12.93 17.92 9.19
N THR A 198 -12.89 17.80 10.52
CA THR A 198 -13.71 16.81 11.22
C THR A 198 -15.21 17.10 11.04
N ASN A 199 -15.60 18.37 11.08
CA ASN A 199 -16.98 18.78 10.81
C ASN A 199 -17.40 18.47 9.37
N THR A 200 -16.55 18.76 8.39
CA THR A 200 -16.80 18.42 6.99
C THR A 200 -16.94 16.91 6.81
N LEU A 201 -16.04 16.12 7.38
CA LEU A 201 -16.08 14.67 7.33
C LEU A 201 -17.34 14.07 8.00
N LEU A 202 -17.83 14.66 9.08
CA LEU A 202 -19.08 14.24 9.73
C LEU A 202 -20.32 14.40 8.83
N THR A 203 -20.28 15.32 7.86
CA THR A 203 -21.38 15.51 6.91
C THR A 203 -21.33 14.56 5.71
N ARG A 204 -20.24 13.81 5.53
CA ARG A 204 -19.98 12.93 4.38
C ARG A 204 -20.57 11.54 4.61
N THR A 205 -21.77 11.33 4.10
CA THR A 205 -22.45 10.02 4.19
C THR A 205 -21.79 8.94 3.34
N ASP A 206 -21.11 9.32 2.26
CA ASP A 206 -20.34 8.42 1.40
C ASP A 206 -19.07 7.91 2.11
N ALA A 207 -18.31 8.77 2.79
CA ALA A 207 -17.17 8.37 3.59
C ALA A 207 -17.61 7.52 4.82
N ALA A 208 -18.73 7.90 5.45
CA ALA A 208 -19.33 7.11 6.51
C ALA A 208 -19.69 5.69 6.02
N ALA A 209 -20.30 5.57 4.83
CA ALA A 209 -20.66 4.28 4.27
C ALA A 209 -19.43 3.36 4.06
N VAL A 210 -18.28 3.91 3.65
CA VAL A 210 -17.04 3.14 3.53
C VAL A 210 -16.55 2.66 4.90
N ALA A 211 -16.45 3.57 5.87
CA ALA A 211 -15.93 3.23 7.19
C ALA A 211 -16.86 2.27 7.94
N ASP A 212 -18.18 2.48 7.83
CA ASP A 212 -19.20 1.63 8.46
C ASP A 212 -19.22 0.24 7.78
N ALA A 213 -19.01 0.16 6.48
CA ALA A 213 -18.84 -1.12 5.77
C ALA A 213 -17.58 -1.87 6.22
N MET A 214 -16.48 -1.16 6.53
CA MET A 214 -15.22 -1.77 6.99
C MET A 214 -15.26 -2.16 8.48
N TYR A 215 -15.81 -1.31 9.35
CA TYR A 215 -15.64 -1.44 10.79
C TYR A 215 -16.96 -1.58 11.57
N GLY A 216 -18.12 -1.39 10.92
CA GLY A 216 -19.46 -1.51 11.49
C GLY A 216 -20.22 -0.21 11.58
N GLU A 217 -21.55 -0.33 11.62
CA GLU A 217 -22.48 0.79 11.68
C GLU A 217 -22.15 1.76 12.83
N GLY A 218 -22.06 3.04 12.49
CA GLY A 218 -21.78 4.12 13.46
C GLY A 218 -20.30 4.32 13.78
N TYR A 219 -19.39 3.46 13.25
CA TYR A 219 -17.96 3.57 13.52
C TYR A 219 -17.40 4.94 13.12
N TRP A 220 -17.75 5.42 11.91
CA TRP A 220 -17.30 6.71 11.40
C TRP A 220 -17.60 7.87 12.35
N ASN A 221 -18.84 7.97 12.76
CA ASN A 221 -19.28 9.03 13.67
C ASN A 221 -18.62 8.92 15.05
N ALA A 222 -18.49 7.71 15.58
CA ALA A 222 -17.83 7.48 16.86
C ALA A 222 -16.36 7.88 16.82
N TRP A 223 -15.65 7.51 15.74
CA TRP A 223 -14.23 7.86 15.55
C TRP A 223 -14.03 9.37 15.41
N LEU A 224 -14.81 10.04 14.56
CA LEU A 224 -14.71 11.48 14.36
C LEU A 224 -15.09 12.25 15.64
N SER A 225 -16.09 11.79 16.39
CA SER A 225 -16.43 12.39 17.69
C SER A 225 -15.27 12.25 18.68
N MET A 226 -14.59 11.12 18.70
CA MET A 226 -13.39 10.92 19.51
C MET A 226 -12.27 11.89 19.09
N VAL A 227 -12.05 12.10 17.79
CA VAL A 227 -11.06 13.08 17.28
C VAL A 227 -11.43 14.50 17.74
N GLN A 228 -12.70 14.90 17.64
CA GLN A 228 -13.15 16.22 18.13
C GLN A 228 -12.95 16.38 19.64
N ASP A 229 -13.33 15.37 20.42
CA ASP A 229 -13.18 15.42 21.87
C ASP A 229 -11.71 15.47 22.26
N PHE A 230 -10.85 14.71 21.59
CA PHE A 230 -9.40 14.79 21.76
C PHE A 230 -8.88 16.19 21.44
N ASN A 231 -9.26 16.75 20.28
CA ASN A 231 -8.85 18.09 19.85
C ASN A 231 -9.28 19.19 20.86
N ARG A 232 -10.45 19.04 21.51
CA ARG A 232 -10.94 19.97 22.55
C ARG A 232 -10.26 19.77 23.91
N GLN A 233 -9.84 18.54 24.24
CA GLN A 233 -9.26 18.20 25.54
C GLN A 233 -7.76 18.44 25.59
N VAL A 234 -7.07 18.35 24.44
CA VAL A 234 -5.64 18.64 24.37
C VAL A 234 -5.42 20.11 24.71
N SER A 235 -4.68 20.36 25.79
CA SER A 235 -4.15 21.70 26.05
C SER A 235 -3.03 21.95 25.02
N TRP A 236 -3.38 22.63 23.94
CA TRP A 236 -2.41 23.09 22.95
C TRP A 236 -1.46 24.08 23.60
N GLU A 237 -0.29 23.60 24.04
CA GLU A 237 0.65 24.38 24.84
C GLU A 237 1.54 25.32 24.01
N ASN A 238 1.26 25.48 22.71
CA ASN A 238 2.08 26.29 21.80
C ASN A 238 3.58 25.86 21.79
N GLN A 239 3.81 24.55 21.83
CA GLN A 239 5.17 24.00 21.82
C GLN A 239 5.80 24.05 20.43
N TYR A 240 4.99 24.01 19.38
CA TYR A 240 5.45 24.03 17.99
C TYR A 240 5.13 25.37 17.33
N GLY A 241 6.03 25.81 16.48
CA GLY A 241 5.84 26.91 15.54
C GLY A 241 6.01 26.42 14.12
N TYR A 242 5.14 26.88 13.23
CA TYR A 242 5.15 26.53 11.82
C TYR A 242 5.14 27.81 10.99
N ASP A 243 6.10 27.92 10.07
CA ASP A 243 6.07 28.96 9.05
C ASP A 243 5.58 28.33 7.73
N VAL A 244 4.47 28.83 7.21
CA VAL A 244 3.84 28.34 5.99
C VAL A 244 3.88 29.46 4.94
N SER A 245 4.43 29.16 3.76
CA SER A 245 4.45 30.08 2.63
C SER A 245 3.68 29.47 1.47
N VAL A 246 2.60 30.12 1.05
CA VAL A 246 1.86 29.77 -0.16
C VAL A 246 2.40 30.61 -1.32
N LEU A 247 2.89 29.93 -2.34
CA LEU A 247 3.47 30.53 -3.55
C LEU A 247 2.44 30.58 -4.66
N ARG A 248 2.38 31.71 -5.38
CA ARG A 248 1.40 31.96 -6.42
C ARG A 248 2.08 32.39 -7.72
N ASP A 249 1.49 32.01 -8.83
CA ASP A 249 1.91 32.45 -10.15
C ASP A 249 1.46 33.90 -10.46
N ALA A 250 1.75 34.36 -11.68
CA ALA A 250 1.38 35.70 -12.16
C ALA A 250 -0.15 35.90 -12.30
N THR A 251 -0.94 34.86 -12.31
CA THR A 251 -2.42 34.88 -12.32
C THR A 251 -3.03 34.91 -10.95
N GLY A 252 -2.21 34.68 -9.89
CA GLY A 252 -2.62 34.57 -8.50
C GLY A 252 -3.01 33.16 -8.08
N GLU A 253 -2.90 32.17 -8.97
CA GLU A 253 -3.16 30.78 -8.66
C GLU A 253 -2.02 30.17 -7.81
N PRO A 254 -2.33 29.35 -6.79
CA PRO A 254 -1.31 28.70 -5.99
C PRO A 254 -0.57 27.63 -6.81
N VAL A 255 0.76 27.70 -6.80
CA VAL A 255 1.66 26.77 -7.51
C VAL A 255 2.55 26.00 -6.56
N GLY A 256 2.52 26.30 -5.27
CA GLY A 256 3.29 25.56 -4.28
C GLY A 256 3.13 26.07 -2.87
N THR A 257 3.65 25.28 -1.94
CA THR A 257 3.68 25.60 -0.49
C THR A 257 5.01 25.17 0.09
N ILE A 258 5.57 26.00 0.96
CA ILE A 258 6.73 25.69 1.80
C ILE A 258 6.26 25.73 3.25
N ILE A 259 6.52 24.65 3.96
CA ILE A 259 6.20 24.52 5.39
C ILE A 259 7.52 24.25 6.11
N SER A 260 7.82 25.00 7.16
CA SER A 260 8.89 24.70 8.08
C SER A 260 8.40 24.76 9.52
N GLY A 261 8.97 23.91 10.38
CA GLY A 261 8.52 23.85 11.76
C GLY A 261 9.57 23.25 12.69
N ASN A 262 9.51 23.70 13.95
CA ASN A 262 10.32 23.15 15.04
C ASN A 262 9.61 23.36 16.38
N LEU A 263 10.17 22.77 17.44
CA LEU A 263 9.82 23.13 18.81
C LEU A 263 10.24 24.57 19.05
N ARG A 264 9.35 25.44 19.51
CA ARG A 264 9.58 26.89 19.68
C ARG A 264 10.77 27.23 20.57
N GLU A 265 11.10 26.37 21.53
CA GLU A 265 12.24 26.56 22.46
C GLU A 265 13.50 25.80 22.02
N SER A 266 13.42 25.05 20.89
CA SER A 266 14.56 24.30 20.36
C SER A 266 15.53 25.22 19.62
N GLN A 267 16.85 25.03 19.84
CA GLN A 267 17.89 25.61 19.01
C GLN A 267 18.20 24.77 17.77
N GLU A 268 17.48 23.69 17.58
CA GLU A 268 17.62 22.80 16.43
C GLU A 268 17.13 23.48 15.13
N ARG A 269 17.71 23.08 14.01
CA ARG A 269 17.26 23.55 12.71
C ARG A 269 15.84 23.07 12.43
N PRO A 270 14.99 23.92 11.84
CA PRO A 270 13.63 23.49 11.49
C PRO A 270 13.68 22.42 10.40
N TRP A 271 12.77 21.45 10.47
CA TRP A 271 12.45 20.65 9.29
C TRP A 271 11.72 21.51 8.26
N GLN A 272 11.85 21.15 7.00
CA GLN A 272 11.20 21.85 5.90
C GLN A 272 10.56 20.88 4.92
N LEU A 273 9.36 21.21 4.45
CA LEU A 273 8.65 20.52 3.37
C LEU A 273 8.26 21.55 2.32
N SER A 274 8.75 21.35 1.09
CA SER A 274 8.36 22.15 -0.08
C SER A 274 7.55 21.27 -1.02
N VAL A 275 6.40 21.74 -1.45
CA VAL A 275 5.53 21.03 -2.41
C VAL A 275 5.17 22.02 -3.50
N GLY A 276 5.48 21.67 -4.74
CA GLY A 276 5.08 22.41 -5.93
C GLY A 276 4.20 21.55 -6.83
N TRP A 277 3.32 22.20 -7.58
CA TRP A 277 2.48 21.52 -8.55
C TRP A 277 2.27 22.35 -9.80
N SER A 278 2.07 21.66 -10.92
CA SER A 278 1.75 22.27 -12.21
C SER A 278 0.83 21.31 -12.96
N GLY A 279 -0.44 21.67 -13.08
CA GLY A 279 -1.43 20.74 -13.63
C GLY A 279 -1.58 19.49 -12.76
N GLN A 280 -1.19 18.32 -13.28
CA GLN A 280 -1.21 17.04 -12.56
C GLN A 280 0.19 16.64 -12.03
N ASP A 281 1.20 17.43 -12.31
CA ASP A 281 2.56 17.17 -11.84
C ASP A 281 2.74 17.70 -10.43
N VAL A 282 3.46 16.93 -9.61
CA VAL A 282 3.80 17.27 -8.23
C VAL A 282 5.29 17.05 -8.01
N ASP A 283 5.95 18.00 -7.36
CA ASP A 283 7.32 17.88 -6.89
C ASP A 283 7.38 18.26 -5.41
N MET A 284 7.89 17.35 -4.59
CA MET A 284 7.96 17.50 -3.14
C MET A 284 9.40 17.30 -2.68
N LEU A 285 9.89 18.20 -1.85
CA LEU A 285 11.18 18.06 -1.16
C LEU A 285 10.98 18.24 0.34
N ALA A 286 11.35 17.24 1.12
CA ALA A 286 11.41 17.30 2.58
C ALA A 286 12.86 17.30 3.04
N THR A 287 13.19 18.19 3.97
CA THR A 287 14.47 18.24 4.69
C THR A 287 14.20 17.95 6.16
N LEU A 288 14.81 16.90 6.67
CA LEU A 288 14.69 16.46 8.07
C LEU A 288 16.06 16.57 8.73
N PRO A 289 16.30 17.66 9.51
CA PRO A 289 17.56 17.83 10.21
C PRO A 289 17.80 16.73 11.24
N GLN A 290 19.04 16.24 11.29
CA GLN A 290 19.53 15.34 12.32
C GLN A 290 20.82 15.92 12.92
N GLU A 291 21.35 15.28 13.95
CA GLU A 291 22.58 15.73 14.60
C GLU A 291 23.77 15.57 13.63
N GLY A 292 24.23 16.69 13.06
CA GLY A 292 25.37 16.76 12.13
C GLY A 292 25.03 16.50 10.65
N GLU A 293 23.88 15.98 10.35
CA GLU A 293 23.45 15.60 8.99
C GLU A 293 22.02 16.05 8.72
N ASP A 294 21.62 16.01 7.46
CA ASP A 294 20.24 16.19 7.02
C ASP A 294 19.79 14.94 6.23
N MET A 295 18.55 14.54 6.42
CA MET A 295 17.91 13.58 5.56
C MET A 295 17.05 14.35 4.56
N LEU A 296 17.33 14.17 3.27
CA LEU A 296 16.61 14.79 2.17
C LEU A 296 15.76 13.77 1.45
N LEU A 297 14.45 14.00 1.38
CA LEU A 297 13.52 13.18 0.63
C LEU A 297 12.91 14.02 -0.50
N ARG A 298 13.18 13.65 -1.75
CA ARG A 298 12.50 14.22 -2.91
C ARG A 298 11.57 13.20 -3.53
N TYR A 299 10.35 13.63 -3.85
CA TYR A 299 9.36 12.83 -4.56
C TYR A 299 8.80 13.65 -5.70
N THR A 300 8.83 13.11 -6.92
CA THR A 300 8.19 13.69 -8.08
C THR A 300 7.16 12.72 -8.67
N LEU A 301 6.03 13.27 -9.08
CA LEU A 301 4.97 12.58 -9.81
C LEU A 301 4.65 13.42 -11.04
N SER A 302 4.64 12.81 -12.20
CA SER A 302 4.11 13.45 -13.42
C SER A 302 3.12 12.53 -14.12
N GLN A 303 2.12 13.15 -14.75
CA GLN A 303 1.09 12.44 -15.49
C GLN A 303 0.97 13.03 -16.87
N ASP A 304 1.04 12.20 -17.88
CA ASP A 304 0.85 12.56 -19.28
C ASP A 304 -0.23 11.67 -19.91
N GLN A 305 -1.03 12.27 -20.79
CA GLN A 305 -2.06 11.55 -21.52
C GLN A 305 -1.89 11.80 -23.01
N GLN A 306 -1.48 10.77 -23.73
CA GLN A 306 -1.29 10.81 -25.18
C GLN A 306 -1.98 9.61 -25.85
N ASP A 307 -2.70 9.87 -26.94
CA ASP A 307 -3.31 8.85 -27.80
C ASP A 307 -4.16 7.80 -27.05
N GLY A 308 -4.87 8.24 -26.00
CA GLY A 308 -5.71 7.35 -25.18
C GLY A 308 -4.95 6.52 -24.14
N ALA A 309 -3.63 6.63 -24.07
CA ALA A 309 -2.82 6.05 -23.01
C ALA A 309 -2.48 7.10 -21.94
N GLN A 310 -2.50 6.69 -20.69
CA GLN A 310 -2.05 7.49 -19.55
C GLN A 310 -0.69 6.98 -19.09
N THR A 311 0.28 7.86 -19.00
CA THR A 311 1.62 7.58 -18.47
C THR A 311 1.77 8.28 -17.12
N ILE A 312 2.19 7.51 -16.10
CA ILE A 312 2.48 8.02 -14.77
C ILE A 312 3.96 7.76 -14.49
N SER A 313 4.74 8.83 -14.34
CA SER A 313 6.16 8.77 -13.97
C SER A 313 6.34 9.18 -12.52
N GLN A 314 7.10 8.41 -11.76
CA GLN A 314 7.37 8.64 -10.35
C GLN A 314 8.86 8.54 -10.07
N ARG A 315 9.36 9.43 -9.20
CA ARG A 315 10.73 9.36 -8.71
C ARG A 315 10.75 9.67 -7.22
N MET A 316 11.49 8.88 -6.47
CA MET A 316 11.72 9.09 -5.05
C MET A 316 13.21 8.96 -4.76
N HIS A 317 13.80 9.98 -4.19
CA HIS A 317 15.16 10.00 -3.69
C HIS A 317 15.16 10.22 -2.19
N LEU A 318 15.88 9.41 -1.47
CA LEU A 318 16.18 9.60 -0.05
C LEU A 318 17.71 9.64 0.08
N LEU A 319 18.24 10.74 0.58
CA LEU A 319 19.68 11.00 0.64
C LEU A 319 20.07 11.39 2.07
N SER A 320 21.27 11.02 2.52
CA SER A 320 21.96 11.71 3.60
C SER A 320 22.79 12.87 3.01
N ALA A 321 22.82 13.99 3.68
CA ALA A 321 23.51 15.21 3.28
C ALA A 321 24.25 15.83 4.46
N GLU A 322 25.28 16.61 4.22
CA GLU A 322 25.84 17.46 5.26
C GLU A 322 24.82 18.52 5.70
N ALA A 323 24.91 18.92 6.95
CA ALA A 323 24.00 19.89 7.54
C ALA A 323 23.89 21.20 6.75
N GLY A 324 22.73 21.45 6.13
CA GLY A 324 22.47 22.64 5.31
C GLY A 324 22.94 22.51 3.86
N GLU A 325 23.36 21.33 3.43
CA GLU A 325 23.70 21.06 2.03
C GLU A 325 22.44 21.06 1.15
N SER A 326 22.58 21.56 -0.08
CA SER A 326 21.46 21.53 -1.05
C SER A 326 21.24 20.11 -1.59
N TYR A 327 20.01 19.81 -1.99
CA TYR A 327 19.68 18.53 -2.59
C TYR A 327 20.54 18.20 -3.82
N ASP A 328 20.80 19.17 -4.72
CA ASP A 328 21.59 18.93 -5.93
C ASP A 328 23.04 18.54 -5.61
N SER A 329 23.64 19.20 -4.62
CA SER A 329 24.99 18.86 -4.16
C SER A 329 25.02 17.48 -3.53
N ALA A 330 24.07 17.20 -2.63
CA ALA A 330 23.97 15.91 -1.94
C ALA A 330 23.70 14.75 -2.91
N ALA A 331 22.90 14.97 -3.96
CA ALA A 331 22.56 13.93 -4.93
C ALA A 331 23.78 13.38 -5.67
N GLU A 332 24.83 14.19 -5.88
CA GLU A 332 26.08 13.77 -6.55
C GLU A 332 27.00 12.96 -5.63
N GLY A 333 27.00 13.22 -4.32
CA GLY A 333 28.01 12.74 -3.38
C GLY A 333 27.51 12.01 -2.14
N ALA A 334 26.22 11.81 -1.94
CA ALA A 334 25.65 11.20 -0.72
C ALA A 334 26.27 9.83 -0.43
N ALA A 335 26.74 9.66 0.82
CA ALA A 335 27.25 8.37 1.30
C ALA A 335 26.14 7.31 1.41
N TYR A 336 24.93 7.77 1.75
CA TYR A 336 23.72 6.93 1.80
C TYR A 336 22.67 7.51 0.86
N ALA A 337 22.21 6.71 -0.08
CA ALA A 337 21.19 7.11 -1.03
C ALA A 337 20.27 5.94 -1.39
N LEU A 338 18.96 6.19 -1.38
CA LEU A 338 17.96 5.32 -1.99
C LEU A 338 17.29 6.10 -3.11
N LEU A 339 17.46 5.63 -4.34
CA LEU A 339 16.80 6.15 -5.52
C LEU A 339 15.81 5.11 -6.01
N MET A 340 14.58 5.53 -6.27
CA MET A 340 13.55 4.73 -6.94
C MET A 340 12.89 5.61 -8.00
N GLU A 341 12.89 5.15 -9.24
CA GLU A 341 12.18 5.79 -10.33
C GLU A 341 11.42 4.75 -11.14
N GLY A 342 10.28 5.14 -11.68
CA GLY A 342 9.48 4.25 -12.48
C GLY A 342 8.46 4.98 -13.32
N GLU A 343 8.14 4.36 -14.43
CA GLU A 343 7.11 4.80 -15.35
C GLU A 343 6.12 3.66 -15.53
N THR A 344 4.83 4.00 -15.44
CA THR A 344 3.74 3.05 -15.69
C THR A 344 2.83 3.65 -16.75
N ARG A 345 2.62 2.92 -17.83
CA ARG A 345 1.73 3.28 -18.92
C ARG A 345 0.50 2.40 -18.89
N PHE A 346 -0.67 3.03 -18.91
CA PHE A 346 -1.96 2.38 -18.98
C PHE A 346 -2.62 2.70 -20.32
N SER A 347 -3.22 1.70 -20.94
CA SER A 347 -4.06 1.88 -22.12
C SER A 347 -5.30 1.02 -22.01
N THR A 348 -6.39 1.48 -22.63
CA THR A 348 -7.65 0.75 -22.68
C THR A 348 -8.13 0.71 -24.12
N GLU A 349 -8.47 -0.48 -24.60
CA GLU A 349 -9.10 -0.71 -25.90
C GLU A 349 -10.35 -1.56 -25.67
N ASP A 350 -11.52 -0.96 -25.78
CA ASP A 350 -12.82 -1.55 -25.43
C ASP A 350 -12.82 -2.15 -24.01
N THR A 351 -12.78 -3.48 -23.90
CA THR A 351 -12.78 -4.25 -22.64
C THR A 351 -11.38 -4.67 -22.18
N LEU A 352 -10.37 -4.45 -23.03
CA LEU A 352 -9.00 -4.84 -22.75
C LEU A 352 -8.24 -3.68 -22.12
N TRP A 353 -7.76 -3.91 -20.91
CA TRP A 353 -6.89 -3.01 -20.16
C TRP A 353 -5.48 -3.55 -20.21
N GLN A 354 -4.53 -2.69 -20.53
CA GLN A 354 -3.11 -3.05 -20.60
C GLN A 354 -2.32 -2.11 -19.71
N ALA A 355 -1.32 -2.65 -19.05
CA ALA A 355 -0.36 -1.90 -18.25
C ALA A 355 1.05 -2.33 -18.62
N TYR A 356 1.92 -1.37 -18.75
CA TYR A 356 3.36 -1.58 -18.88
C TYR A 356 4.07 -0.77 -17.80
N HIS A 357 5.04 -1.37 -17.14
CA HIS A 357 5.83 -0.71 -16.10
C HIS A 357 7.31 -0.92 -16.36
N GLN A 358 8.09 0.13 -16.18
CA GLN A 358 9.54 0.04 -16.08
C GLN A 358 10.03 0.89 -14.92
N GLY A 359 11.08 0.43 -14.24
CA GLY A 359 11.59 1.18 -13.10
C GLY A 359 13.02 0.79 -12.76
N ASN A 360 13.69 1.68 -12.05
CA ASN A 360 15.01 1.48 -11.50
C ASN A 360 14.98 1.76 -10.01
N ALA A 361 15.75 1.00 -9.25
CA ALA A 361 16.03 1.29 -7.86
C ALA A 361 17.54 1.14 -7.62
N SER A 362 18.12 2.07 -6.89
CA SER A 362 19.49 1.93 -6.42
C SER A 362 19.59 2.25 -4.94
N LEU A 363 20.37 1.45 -4.24
CA LEU A 363 20.73 1.66 -2.84
C LEU A 363 22.25 1.81 -2.77
N ARG A 364 22.70 2.93 -2.23
CA ARG A 364 24.11 3.18 -1.94
C ARG A 364 24.30 3.32 -0.43
N ALA A 365 25.29 2.65 0.12
CA ALA A 365 25.66 2.73 1.52
C ALA A 365 27.17 2.48 1.69
N GLU A 366 27.92 3.43 2.25
CA GLU A 366 29.33 3.30 2.60
C GLU A 366 30.23 2.76 1.45
N GLY A 367 29.96 3.17 0.21
CA GLY A 367 30.71 2.76 -0.97
C GLY A 367 30.24 1.44 -1.61
N LEU A 368 29.23 0.79 -1.03
CA LEU A 368 28.51 -0.31 -1.66
C LEU A 368 27.34 0.25 -2.49
N GLU A 369 27.06 -0.40 -3.61
CA GLU A 369 25.94 0.00 -4.47
C GLU A 369 25.21 -1.23 -4.99
N LEU A 370 23.90 -1.28 -4.72
CA LEU A 370 22.97 -2.25 -5.30
C LEU A 370 22.10 -1.51 -6.31
N ARG A 371 22.05 -2.01 -7.54
CA ARG A 371 21.19 -1.50 -8.61
C ARG A 371 20.20 -2.58 -9.02
N LEU A 372 18.93 -2.20 -9.09
CA LEU A 372 17.84 -3.05 -9.55
C LEU A 372 17.14 -2.36 -10.72
N HIS A 373 16.82 -3.14 -11.73
CA HIS A 373 15.98 -2.74 -12.85
C HIS A 373 14.72 -3.59 -12.86
N GLN A 374 13.55 -2.99 -13.11
CA GLN A 374 12.28 -3.69 -13.13
C GLN A 374 11.53 -3.40 -14.43
N ILE A 375 11.01 -4.48 -15.02
CA ILE A 375 10.12 -4.40 -16.18
C ILE A 375 8.89 -5.23 -15.86
N GLY A 376 7.71 -4.67 -16.14
CA GLY A 376 6.46 -5.38 -15.95
C GLY A 376 5.49 -5.09 -17.07
N GLU A 377 4.73 -6.10 -17.44
CA GLU A 377 3.61 -5.98 -18.35
C GLU A 377 2.43 -6.82 -17.87
N GLY A 378 1.24 -6.38 -18.18
CA GLY A 378 0.06 -7.13 -17.84
C GLY A 378 -1.17 -6.63 -18.59
N TRP A 379 -2.17 -7.49 -18.65
CA TRP A 379 -3.45 -7.17 -19.26
C TRP A 379 -4.61 -7.77 -18.47
N LEU A 380 -5.77 -7.17 -18.65
CA LEU A 380 -7.04 -7.59 -18.09
C LEU A 380 -8.11 -7.43 -19.15
N ASP A 381 -8.77 -8.51 -19.51
CA ASP A 381 -9.95 -8.50 -20.40
C ASP A 381 -11.23 -8.66 -19.56
N LEU A 382 -12.03 -7.62 -19.56
CA LEU A 382 -13.29 -7.58 -18.82
C LEU A 382 -14.39 -8.40 -19.50
N GLN A 383 -14.26 -8.73 -20.78
CA GLN A 383 -15.22 -9.54 -21.49
C GLN A 383 -15.07 -11.04 -21.18
N THR A 384 -13.84 -11.52 -21.17
CA THR A 384 -13.51 -12.93 -20.89
C THR A 384 -13.27 -13.19 -19.42
N LEU A 385 -13.18 -12.14 -18.60
CA LEU A 385 -12.78 -12.20 -17.20
C LEU A 385 -11.46 -12.98 -17.06
N SER A 386 -10.44 -12.53 -17.79
CA SER A 386 -9.11 -13.12 -17.75
C SER A 386 -8.05 -12.04 -17.59
N ALA A 387 -6.96 -12.38 -16.92
CA ALA A 387 -5.86 -11.47 -16.67
C ALA A 387 -4.54 -12.22 -16.70
N GLU A 388 -3.49 -11.54 -17.15
CA GLU A 388 -2.13 -12.03 -17.07
C GLU A 388 -1.17 -10.87 -16.82
N GLY A 389 -0.13 -11.12 -16.05
CA GLY A 389 0.88 -10.13 -15.79
C GLY A 389 2.18 -10.80 -15.36
N ILE A 390 3.27 -10.17 -15.76
CA ILE A 390 4.62 -10.58 -15.40
C ILE A 390 5.41 -9.35 -15.01
N THR A 391 6.19 -9.45 -13.95
CA THR A 391 7.13 -8.41 -13.54
C THR A 391 8.46 -9.05 -13.21
N GLN A 392 9.49 -8.63 -13.91
CA GLN A 392 10.85 -9.12 -13.76
C GLN A 392 11.73 -8.05 -13.13
N THR A 393 12.49 -8.44 -12.14
CA THR A 393 13.46 -7.58 -11.45
C THR A 393 14.85 -8.12 -11.71
N TYR A 394 15.74 -7.27 -12.20
CA TYR A 394 17.11 -7.60 -12.54
C TYR A 394 18.08 -6.94 -11.56
N LEU A 395 19.14 -7.63 -11.24
CA LEU A 395 20.31 -7.07 -10.57
C LEU A 395 21.25 -6.50 -11.66
N GLY A 396 21.54 -5.20 -11.58
CA GLY A 396 22.24 -4.50 -12.66
C GLY A 396 21.35 -4.40 -13.91
N GLU A 397 21.92 -4.67 -15.08
CA GLU A 397 21.21 -4.55 -16.36
C GLU A 397 20.62 -5.90 -16.85
N ASP A 398 21.28 -7.03 -16.54
CA ASP A 398 20.99 -8.29 -17.24
C ASP A 398 20.75 -9.51 -16.33
N THR A 399 21.08 -9.47 -15.04
CA THR A 399 20.96 -10.62 -14.16
C THR A 399 19.57 -10.68 -13.55
N LEU A 400 18.71 -11.59 -14.02
CA LEU A 400 17.36 -11.78 -13.47
C LEU A 400 17.47 -12.18 -11.99
N LEU A 401 16.93 -11.35 -11.12
CA LEU A 401 16.87 -11.59 -9.67
C LEU A 401 15.58 -12.30 -9.27
N CYS A 402 14.46 -11.79 -9.73
CA CYS A 402 13.18 -12.43 -9.45
C CYS A 402 12.13 -12.07 -10.51
N GLU A 403 11.15 -12.95 -10.61
CA GLU A 403 9.99 -12.82 -11.46
C GLU A 403 8.71 -12.98 -10.65
N HIS A 404 7.80 -12.04 -10.77
CA HIS A 404 6.45 -12.12 -10.28
C HIS A 404 5.50 -12.42 -11.41
N THR A 405 4.71 -13.46 -11.28
CA THR A 405 3.64 -13.79 -12.22
C THR A 405 2.28 -13.62 -11.59
N LEU A 406 1.35 -13.13 -12.39
CA LEU A 406 -0.06 -13.00 -12.05
C LEU A 406 -0.87 -13.60 -13.19
N SER A 407 -1.79 -14.51 -12.87
CA SER A 407 -2.75 -15.00 -13.85
C SER A 407 -4.13 -15.05 -13.24
N GLY A 408 -5.15 -14.70 -14.02
CA GLY A 408 -6.54 -14.67 -13.59
C GLY A 408 -7.44 -15.32 -14.64
N GLN A 409 -8.35 -16.16 -14.20
CA GLN A 409 -9.32 -16.80 -15.08
C GLN A 409 -10.59 -17.22 -14.33
N VAL A 410 -11.67 -17.36 -15.08
CA VAL A 410 -12.89 -17.96 -14.54
C VAL A 410 -12.70 -19.47 -14.40
N GLN A 411 -13.08 -19.99 -13.25
CA GLN A 411 -13.06 -21.42 -12.94
C GLN A 411 -14.25 -21.77 -12.03
N GLU A 412 -14.47 -23.06 -11.81
CA GLU A 412 -15.46 -23.53 -10.85
C GLU A 412 -15.17 -22.97 -9.44
N ALA A 413 -16.20 -22.48 -8.76
CA ALA A 413 -16.08 -21.94 -7.42
C ALA A 413 -15.66 -23.03 -6.42
N ALA A 414 -15.01 -22.64 -5.35
CA ALA A 414 -14.67 -23.55 -4.28
C ALA A 414 -15.95 -24.14 -3.67
N ALA A 415 -15.89 -25.42 -3.26
CA ALA A 415 -17.05 -26.06 -2.66
C ALA A 415 -17.47 -25.33 -1.38
N VAL A 416 -18.74 -25.01 -1.26
CA VAL A 416 -19.33 -24.46 -0.04
C VAL A 416 -19.37 -25.55 1.02
N PRO A 417 -18.81 -25.29 2.23
CA PRO A 417 -18.87 -26.26 3.31
C PRO A 417 -20.30 -26.58 3.75
N ASP A 418 -20.54 -27.81 4.24
CA ASP A 418 -21.82 -28.15 4.85
C ASP A 418 -21.91 -27.58 6.26
N PHE A 419 -22.38 -26.34 6.39
CA PHE A 419 -22.51 -25.64 7.67
C PHE A 419 -23.45 -26.32 8.65
N THR A 420 -24.29 -27.28 8.21
CA THR A 420 -25.15 -28.05 9.13
C THR A 420 -24.36 -29.07 9.96
N GLN A 421 -23.15 -29.41 9.53
CA GLN A 421 -22.24 -30.33 10.22
C GLN A 421 -21.11 -29.62 10.97
N MET A 422 -21.06 -28.29 10.91
CA MET A 422 -20.03 -27.49 11.57
C MET A 422 -20.56 -26.87 12.87
N THR A 423 -19.67 -26.70 13.83
CA THR A 423 -19.98 -25.89 15.02
C THR A 423 -19.68 -24.44 14.71
N ALA A 424 -20.70 -23.57 14.80
CA ALA A 424 -20.58 -22.17 14.49
C ALA A 424 -20.42 -21.32 15.76
N PHE A 425 -19.45 -20.43 15.78
CA PHE A 425 -19.21 -19.48 16.86
C PHE A 425 -19.14 -18.05 16.31
N PRO A 426 -19.70 -17.04 17.00
CA PRO A 426 -19.42 -15.65 16.70
C PRO A 426 -17.92 -15.36 16.80
N LEU A 427 -17.37 -14.64 15.82
CA LEU A 427 -15.93 -14.30 15.78
C LEU A 427 -15.44 -13.68 17.09
N GLU A 428 -16.25 -12.82 17.72
CA GLU A 428 -15.91 -12.13 18.97
C GLU A 428 -15.78 -13.08 20.16
N SER A 429 -16.52 -14.19 20.17
CA SER A 429 -16.50 -15.16 21.25
C SER A 429 -15.58 -16.36 20.98
N ALA A 430 -15.14 -16.54 19.76
CA ALA A 430 -14.33 -17.68 19.32
C ALA A 430 -13.06 -17.90 20.17
N PRO A 431 -12.28 -16.86 20.57
CA PRO A 431 -11.07 -17.05 21.37
C PRO A 431 -11.31 -17.63 22.77
N TYR A 432 -12.56 -17.66 23.22
CA TYR A 432 -12.94 -18.16 24.56
C TYR A 432 -13.60 -19.55 24.52
N GLN A 433 -13.66 -20.19 23.35
CA GLN A 433 -14.30 -21.50 23.17
C GLN A 433 -13.27 -22.61 23.11
N ASN A 434 -13.44 -23.63 23.94
CA ASN A 434 -12.52 -24.77 23.95
C ASN A 434 -12.53 -25.54 22.62
N GLU A 435 -13.71 -25.66 21.98
CA GLU A 435 -13.87 -26.35 20.71
C GLU A 435 -13.08 -25.65 19.58
N VAL A 436 -12.99 -24.33 19.63
CA VAL A 436 -12.14 -23.54 18.69
C VAL A 436 -10.67 -23.84 18.93
N TYR A 437 -10.25 -23.90 20.20
CA TYR A 437 -8.87 -24.23 20.57
C TYR A 437 -8.49 -25.64 20.15
N ASP A 438 -9.36 -26.64 20.43
CA ASP A 438 -9.13 -28.03 20.06
C ASP A 438 -9.05 -28.20 18.55
N ALA A 439 -9.95 -27.53 17.79
CA ALA A 439 -9.93 -27.53 16.34
C ALA A 439 -8.66 -26.88 15.78
N LEU A 440 -8.20 -25.76 16.37
CA LEU A 440 -6.96 -25.09 15.97
C LEU A 440 -5.74 -25.99 16.20
N GLN A 441 -5.68 -26.69 17.32
CA GLN A 441 -4.59 -27.63 17.62
C GLN A 441 -4.56 -28.78 16.60
N GLN A 442 -5.74 -29.37 16.30
CA GLN A 442 -5.86 -30.40 15.26
C GLN A 442 -5.46 -29.86 13.88
N GLY A 443 -5.85 -28.63 13.54
CA GLY A 443 -5.50 -27.99 12.27
C GLY A 443 -4.00 -27.74 12.14
N LEU A 444 -3.33 -27.32 13.21
CA LEU A 444 -1.87 -27.15 13.26
C LEU A 444 -1.12 -28.46 13.05
N ASP A 445 -1.60 -29.56 13.67
CA ASP A 445 -1.04 -30.91 13.42
C ASP A 445 -1.17 -31.31 11.94
N GLN A 446 -2.35 -31.07 11.35
CA GLN A 446 -2.57 -31.32 9.93
C GLN A 446 -1.75 -30.38 9.02
N LEU A 447 -1.60 -29.11 9.39
CA LEU A 447 -0.74 -28.17 8.69
C LEU A 447 0.70 -28.67 8.66
N THR A 448 1.22 -29.12 9.78
CA THR A 448 2.57 -29.69 9.87
C THR A 448 2.74 -30.82 8.86
N VAL A 449 1.78 -31.76 8.79
CA VAL A 449 1.82 -32.86 7.82
C VAL A 449 1.75 -32.35 6.35
N ARG A 450 0.94 -31.32 6.07
CA ARG A 450 0.86 -30.73 4.72
C ARG A 450 2.17 -30.03 4.36
N ILE A 451 2.75 -29.28 5.29
CA ILE A 451 4.03 -28.62 5.09
C ILE A 451 5.10 -29.65 4.73
N PHE A 452 5.27 -30.73 5.52
CA PHE A 452 6.25 -31.78 5.21
C PHE A 452 6.04 -32.47 3.87
N LYS A 453 4.80 -32.53 3.35
CA LYS A 453 4.49 -33.08 2.03
C LYS A 453 4.76 -32.09 0.89
N ALA A 454 4.63 -30.80 1.17
CA ALA A 454 4.72 -29.71 0.18
C ALA A 454 6.14 -29.17 0.04
N ILE A 455 6.95 -29.27 1.09
CA ILE A 455 8.33 -28.78 1.12
C ILE A 455 9.18 -29.48 0.08
N PRO A 456 9.96 -28.76 -0.73
CA PRO A 456 10.99 -29.34 -1.57
C PRO A 456 11.95 -30.20 -0.75
N PRO A 457 12.36 -31.38 -1.25
CA PRO A 457 13.19 -32.35 -0.48
C PRO A 457 14.48 -31.74 0.06
N GLU A 458 15.09 -30.82 -0.67
CA GLU A 458 16.31 -30.10 -0.31
C GLU A 458 16.16 -29.19 0.90
N CYS A 459 14.94 -28.81 1.26
CA CYS A 459 14.64 -27.92 2.38
C CYS A 459 14.33 -28.68 3.69
N ILE A 460 14.12 -29.99 3.62
CA ILE A 460 13.64 -30.77 4.77
C ILE A 460 14.62 -30.73 5.95
N ASP A 461 15.92 -30.89 5.66
CA ASP A 461 16.95 -30.93 6.71
C ASP A 461 17.05 -29.57 7.44
N ILE A 462 17.01 -28.47 6.68
CA ILE A 462 17.11 -27.10 7.24
C ILE A 462 15.89 -26.77 8.07
N ILE A 463 14.70 -27.08 7.58
CA ILE A 463 13.46 -26.84 8.35
C ILE A 463 13.41 -27.70 9.61
N THR A 464 13.86 -28.94 9.52
CA THR A 464 13.94 -29.83 10.70
C THR A 464 14.88 -29.25 11.75
N GLN A 465 16.02 -28.72 11.33
CA GLN A 465 16.98 -28.06 12.23
C GLN A 465 16.35 -26.79 12.85
N MET A 466 15.75 -25.92 12.06
CA MET A 466 15.07 -24.71 12.56
C MET A 466 13.95 -25.03 13.56
N VAL A 467 13.14 -26.07 13.30
CA VAL A 467 12.07 -26.49 14.21
C VAL A 467 12.62 -27.06 15.52
N MET A 468 13.78 -27.75 15.50
CA MET A 468 14.43 -28.29 16.71
C MET A 468 15.13 -27.20 17.54
N GLU A 469 15.44 -26.03 16.98
CA GLU A 469 16.06 -24.89 17.66
C GLU A 469 15.02 -23.89 18.23
N LEU A 470 13.73 -24.07 17.92
CA LEU A 470 12.66 -23.26 18.53
C LEU A 470 12.51 -23.69 20.01
N PRO A 471 12.51 -22.72 20.98
CA PRO A 471 12.49 -22.97 22.40
C PRO A 471 11.19 -23.59 22.89
#